data_c31c962d25352c844e09ca36c2a33b97
#
_entry.id   c31c962d25352c844e09ca36c2a33b97
#
_cell.length_a   1.000
_cell.length_b   1.000
_cell.length_c   1.000
_cell.angle_alpha   90.00
_cell.angle_beta   90.00
_cell.angle_gamma   90.00
#
_symmetry.space_group_name_H-M   'P 1'
#
loop_
_entity.id
_entity.type
_entity.pdbx_description
1 polymer ?
#
loop_
_entity_poly.entity_id
_entity_poly.type
_entity_poly.pdbx_seq_one_letter_code
_entity_poly.pdbx_strand_id
1 'polypeptide(L)'
;MKLKDFTKDEIKYYLSEIKELIDNDCYSIEINASREENLEFLQDYNINTKKEKEILMSLEYTDFCYAVKNKTNNPKYANEILYIFNKNYPLFKIGEDCSENIDIYIKTNKIDTRSGKRVIVISFHKRNKNIEYLFKQ
;
A
#
# COMPACT_ATOMS: atom_id res chain seq x y z
N MET A 1 1.68 -13.26 -12.08
CA MET A 1 3.13 -13.44 -12.01
C MET A 1 3.75 -12.34 -11.17
N LYS A 2 4.58 -12.73 -10.20
CA LYS A 2 5.25 -11.76 -9.32
C LYS A 2 6.50 -11.23 -10.00
N LEU A 3 6.63 -9.90 -10.02
CA LEU A 3 7.80 -9.24 -10.58
C LEU A 3 8.73 -8.87 -9.43
N LYS A 4 9.97 -9.33 -9.51
CA LYS A 4 10.97 -9.13 -8.44
C LYS A 4 12.28 -8.54 -8.97
N ASP A 5 12.32 -8.15 -10.23
CA ASP A 5 13.53 -7.62 -10.84
C ASP A 5 13.63 -6.11 -10.63
N PHE A 6 13.89 -5.74 -9.38
CA PHE A 6 14.04 -4.35 -8.97
C PHE A 6 15.29 -4.18 -8.13
N THR A 7 15.94 -3.03 -8.29
CA THR A 7 17.04 -2.65 -7.40
C THR A 7 16.51 -1.88 -6.21
N LYS A 8 17.32 -1.80 -5.16
CA LYS A 8 16.97 -0.98 -3.97
C LYS A 8 16.70 0.46 -4.37
N ASP A 9 17.55 1.01 -5.23
CA ASP A 9 17.42 2.41 -5.66
C ASP A 9 16.12 2.65 -6.43
N GLU A 10 15.70 1.70 -7.26
CA GLU A 10 14.45 1.81 -7.98
C GLU A 10 13.25 1.88 -7.02
N ILE A 11 13.25 1.06 -5.99
CA ILE A 11 12.16 1.07 -5.01
C ILE A 11 12.22 2.32 -4.13
N LYS A 12 13.43 2.76 -3.75
CA LYS A 12 13.58 4.01 -3.00
C LYS A 12 13.04 5.19 -3.81
N TYR A 13 13.30 5.21 -5.11
CA TYR A 13 12.82 6.28 -5.99
C TYR A 13 11.28 6.24 -6.09
N TYR A 14 10.72 5.04 -6.30
CA TYR A 14 9.26 4.89 -6.33
C TYR A 14 8.63 5.40 -5.03
N LEU A 15 9.20 5.02 -3.89
CA LEU A 15 8.69 5.45 -2.59
C LEU A 15 8.79 6.96 -2.43
N SER A 16 9.87 7.59 -2.90
CA SER A 16 10.01 9.05 -2.80
C SER A 16 8.91 9.75 -3.58
N GLU A 17 8.56 9.22 -4.76
CA GLU A 17 7.50 9.79 -5.58
C GLU A 17 6.13 9.63 -4.92
N ILE A 18 5.78 8.43 -4.45
CA ILE A 18 4.46 8.23 -3.85
C ILE A 18 4.31 8.95 -2.52
N LYS A 19 5.39 9.05 -1.73
CA LYS A 19 5.34 9.77 -0.46
C LYS A 19 5.10 11.26 -0.66
N GLU A 20 5.69 11.85 -1.69
CA GLU A 20 5.44 13.25 -2.02
C GLU A 20 3.97 13.46 -2.36
N LEU A 21 3.40 12.57 -3.18
CA LEU A 21 1.99 12.65 -3.54
C LEU A 21 1.09 12.44 -2.32
N ILE A 22 1.40 11.47 -1.48
CA ILE A 22 0.63 11.19 -0.26
C ILE A 22 0.70 12.37 0.70
N ASP A 23 1.87 12.98 0.86
CA ASP A 23 2.04 14.13 1.74
C ASP A 23 1.20 15.30 1.29
N ASN A 24 0.98 15.44 -0.01
CA ASN A 24 0.15 16.49 -0.60
C ASN A 24 -1.31 16.08 -0.76
N ASP A 25 -1.72 14.99 -0.11
CA ASP A 25 -3.08 14.44 -0.14
C ASP A 25 -3.55 14.03 -1.54
N CYS A 26 -2.59 13.74 -2.43
CA CYS A 26 -2.88 13.24 -3.78
C CYS A 26 -2.95 11.72 -3.78
N TYR A 27 -3.80 11.16 -2.92
CA TYR A 27 -3.99 9.72 -2.84
C TYR A 27 -5.41 9.38 -2.40
N SER A 28 -5.79 8.13 -2.62
CA SER A 28 -7.04 7.59 -2.08
C SER A 28 -6.88 6.11 -1.80
N ILE A 29 -7.62 5.61 -0.80
CA ILE A 29 -7.69 4.18 -0.49
C ILE A 29 -9.01 3.67 -1.00
N GLU A 30 -8.99 2.56 -1.75
CA GLU A 30 -10.21 1.96 -2.25
C GLU A 30 -10.99 1.29 -1.13
N ILE A 31 -12.28 1.65 -0.99
CA ILE A 31 -13.16 1.11 0.03
C ILE A 31 -14.49 0.62 -0.57
N ASN A 32 -14.49 0.30 -1.87
CA ASN A 32 -15.70 -0.19 -2.54
C ASN A 32 -15.99 -1.66 -2.16
N ALA A 33 -17.09 -2.19 -2.68
CA ALA A 33 -17.55 -3.55 -2.32
C ALA A 33 -16.51 -4.64 -2.59
N SER A 34 -15.67 -4.46 -3.61
CA SER A 34 -14.61 -5.43 -3.94
C SER A 34 -13.39 -5.30 -3.02
N ARG A 35 -13.41 -4.33 -2.10
CA ARG A 35 -12.32 -4.06 -1.15
C ARG A 35 -12.83 -3.98 0.28
N GLU A 36 -13.77 -4.85 0.63
CA GLU A 36 -14.35 -4.90 1.98
C GLU A 36 -13.29 -5.06 3.07
N GLU A 37 -12.22 -5.81 2.78
CA GLU A 37 -11.14 -6.00 3.73
C GLU A 37 -10.49 -4.69 4.13
N ASN A 38 -10.35 -3.75 3.18
CA ASN A 38 -9.80 -2.42 3.50
C ASN A 38 -10.69 -1.70 4.50
N LEU A 39 -11.99 -1.69 4.23
CA LEU A 39 -12.96 -1.01 5.10
C LEU A 39 -12.99 -1.62 6.50
N GLU A 40 -13.06 -2.96 6.57
CA GLU A 40 -13.07 -3.67 7.85
C GLU A 40 -11.82 -3.36 8.67
N PHE A 41 -10.66 -3.36 8.02
CA PHE A 41 -9.40 -3.06 8.69
C PHE A 41 -9.39 -1.65 9.27
N LEU A 42 -9.81 -0.67 8.48
CA LEU A 42 -9.85 0.72 8.94
C LEU A 42 -10.78 0.88 10.13
N GLN A 43 -11.91 0.17 10.12
CA GLN A 43 -12.88 0.22 11.21
C GLN A 43 -12.40 -0.50 12.46
N ASP A 44 -11.84 -1.71 12.31
CA ASP A 44 -11.41 -2.54 13.44
C ASP A 44 -10.31 -1.88 14.26
N TYR A 45 -9.43 -1.12 13.61
CA TYR A 45 -8.31 -0.46 14.27
C TYR A 45 -8.50 1.05 14.38
N ASN A 46 -9.70 1.53 14.06
CA ASN A 46 -10.05 2.95 14.13
C ASN A 46 -9.02 3.84 13.44
N ILE A 47 -8.65 3.44 12.21
CA ILE A 47 -7.65 4.15 11.44
C ILE A 47 -8.31 5.31 10.71
N ASN A 48 -7.99 6.53 11.12
CA ASN A 48 -8.47 7.74 10.46
C ASN A 48 -7.47 8.18 9.38
N THR A 49 -7.79 9.25 8.68
CA THR A 49 -6.95 9.78 7.60
C THR A 49 -5.53 10.08 8.06
N LYS A 50 -5.39 10.65 9.25
CA LYS A 50 -4.08 10.96 9.80
C LYS A 50 -3.25 9.70 10.01
N LYS A 51 -3.86 8.66 10.57
CA LYS A 51 -3.17 7.39 10.82
C LYS A 51 -2.83 6.67 9.50
N GLU A 52 -3.74 6.68 8.53
CA GLU A 52 -3.46 6.13 7.20
C GLU A 52 -2.19 6.74 6.62
N LYS A 53 -2.14 8.07 6.67
CA LYS A 53 -1.02 8.83 6.12
C LYS A 53 0.29 8.50 6.86
N GLU A 54 0.24 8.42 8.20
CA GLU A 54 1.40 8.04 9.00
C GLU A 54 1.96 6.68 8.58
N ILE A 55 1.08 5.70 8.41
CA ILE A 55 1.49 4.35 8.02
C ILE A 55 2.11 4.35 6.63
N LEU A 56 1.45 5.00 5.67
CA LEU A 56 1.95 5.07 4.30
C LEU A 56 3.28 5.81 4.21
N MET A 57 3.44 6.89 4.97
CA MET A 57 4.69 7.65 5.01
C MET A 57 5.82 6.89 5.69
N SER A 58 5.51 5.85 6.46
CA SER A 58 6.51 5.03 7.14
C SER A 58 7.09 3.93 6.26
N LEU A 59 6.55 3.73 5.05
CA LEU A 59 7.05 2.69 4.14
C LEU A 59 8.52 2.91 3.78
N GLU A 60 9.27 1.82 3.80
CA GLU A 60 10.69 1.81 3.44
C GLU A 60 10.91 0.78 2.34
N TYR A 61 12.05 0.88 1.62
CA TYR A 61 12.34 -0.07 0.57
C TYR A 61 12.42 -1.51 1.10
N THR A 62 12.80 -1.67 2.37
CA THR A 62 12.87 -3.00 3.00
C THR A 62 11.48 -3.62 3.20
N ASP A 63 10.42 -2.84 3.11
CA ASP A 63 9.05 -3.34 3.20
C ASP A 63 8.54 -3.87 1.86
N PHE A 64 9.26 -3.60 0.78
CA PHE A 64 8.84 -4.02 -0.55
C PHE A 64 8.94 -5.54 -0.72
N CYS A 65 7.93 -6.13 -1.34
CA CYS A 65 7.86 -7.58 -1.55
C CYS A 65 7.98 -7.96 -3.02
N TYR A 66 7.07 -7.48 -3.84
CA TYR A 66 7.08 -7.74 -5.28
C TYR A 66 6.08 -6.80 -5.96
N ALA A 67 6.08 -6.82 -7.28
CA ALA A 67 5.08 -6.09 -8.05
C ALA A 67 4.33 -7.05 -8.95
N VAL A 68 3.17 -6.63 -9.43
CA VAL A 68 2.39 -7.39 -10.40
C VAL A 68 1.86 -6.43 -11.47
N LYS A 69 1.59 -6.95 -12.65
CA LYS A 69 0.92 -6.16 -13.67
C LYS A 69 -0.57 -6.08 -13.34
N ASN A 70 -1.18 -4.95 -13.65
CA ASN A 70 -2.61 -4.78 -13.46
C ASN A 70 -3.35 -5.75 -14.39
N LYS A 71 -4.16 -6.63 -13.82
CA LYS A 71 -4.94 -7.61 -14.56
C LYS A 71 -6.26 -6.98 -14.98
N THR A 72 -6.24 -6.26 -16.08
CA THR A 72 -7.43 -5.62 -16.60
C THR A 72 -7.55 -5.89 -18.11
N ASN A 73 -8.79 -5.97 -18.58
CA ASN A 73 -9.07 -6.09 -20.02
C ASN A 73 -9.04 -4.74 -20.72
N ASN A 74 -8.92 -3.64 -19.96
CA ASN A 74 -8.84 -2.31 -20.52
C ASN A 74 -7.41 -1.98 -20.92
N PRO A 75 -7.11 -1.78 -22.23
CA PRO A 75 -5.75 -1.50 -22.69
C PRO A 75 -5.12 -0.26 -22.03
N LYS A 76 -5.95 0.68 -21.59
CA LYS A 76 -5.51 1.90 -20.92
C LYS A 76 -4.71 1.60 -19.66
N TYR A 77 -5.07 0.52 -18.95
CA TYR A 77 -4.46 0.18 -17.65
C TYR A 77 -3.58 -1.07 -17.70
N ALA A 78 -3.47 -1.72 -18.86
CA ALA A 78 -2.79 -3.02 -18.98
C ALA A 78 -1.30 -2.98 -18.66
N ASN A 79 -0.68 -1.81 -18.78
CA ASN A 79 0.75 -1.65 -18.53
C ASN A 79 1.07 -1.11 -17.14
N GLU A 80 0.06 -0.90 -16.31
CA GLU A 80 0.27 -0.41 -14.96
C GLU A 80 0.90 -1.49 -14.07
N ILE A 81 1.84 -1.07 -13.25
CA ILE A 81 2.52 -1.94 -12.31
C ILE A 81 2.02 -1.62 -10.90
N LEU A 82 1.59 -2.67 -10.21
CA LEU A 82 1.10 -2.55 -8.84
C LEU A 82 2.20 -3.00 -7.90
N TYR A 83 2.58 -2.13 -6.95
CA TYR A 83 3.68 -2.40 -6.02
C TYR A 83 3.11 -2.87 -4.69
N ILE A 84 3.66 -3.97 -4.18
CA ILE A 84 3.15 -4.63 -2.97
C ILE A 84 4.18 -4.55 -1.86
N PHE A 85 3.74 -4.05 -0.71
CA PHE A 85 4.54 -3.89 0.49
C PHE A 85 3.88 -4.63 1.66
N ASN A 86 4.69 -5.07 2.61
CA ASN A 86 4.23 -5.57 3.89
C ASN A 86 4.85 -4.70 4.98
N LYS A 87 4.02 -3.93 5.67
CA LYS A 87 4.48 -3.05 6.74
C LYS A 87 4.04 -3.61 8.09
N ASN A 88 5.00 -3.90 8.94
CA ASN A 88 4.71 -4.27 10.33
C ASN A 88 4.57 -2.98 11.13
N TYR A 89 3.42 -2.77 11.76
CA TYR A 89 3.11 -1.50 12.42
C TYR A 89 2.28 -1.75 13.68
N PRO A 90 2.61 -1.07 14.79
CA PRO A 90 1.85 -1.25 16.03
C PRO A 90 0.50 -0.52 15.96
N LEU A 91 -0.57 -1.25 16.21
CA LEU A 91 -1.92 -0.70 16.19
C LEU A 91 -2.73 -1.22 17.38
N PHE A 92 -3.71 -0.43 17.80
CA PHE A 92 -4.67 -0.82 18.83
C PHE A 92 -5.98 -1.21 18.15
N LYS A 93 -6.42 -2.44 18.39
CA LYS A 93 -7.75 -2.85 17.95
C LYS A 93 -8.77 -2.18 18.85
N ILE A 94 -9.92 -1.80 18.31
CA ILE A 94 -10.99 -1.16 19.08
C ILE A 94 -11.35 -2.05 20.27
N GLY A 95 -11.37 -1.45 21.47
CA GLY A 95 -11.68 -2.14 22.70
C GLY A 95 -10.50 -2.81 23.39
N GLU A 96 -9.33 -2.76 22.78
CA GLU A 96 -8.12 -3.36 23.34
C GLU A 96 -7.24 -2.31 24.02
N ASP A 97 -6.61 -2.68 25.13
CA ASP A 97 -5.74 -1.77 25.89
C ASP A 97 -4.29 -1.79 25.43
N CYS A 98 -3.88 -2.83 24.73
CA CYS A 98 -2.49 -3.02 24.31
C CYS A 98 -2.38 -2.95 22.80
N SER A 99 -1.27 -2.36 22.34
CA SER A 99 -0.97 -2.38 20.90
C SER A 99 -0.47 -3.76 20.51
N GLU A 100 -0.64 -4.09 19.25
CA GLU A 100 -0.22 -5.34 18.65
C GLU A 100 0.47 -5.00 17.35
N ASN A 101 1.57 -5.69 17.05
CA ASN A 101 2.28 -5.50 15.78
C ASN A 101 1.50 -6.21 14.68
N ILE A 102 0.98 -5.43 13.76
CA ILE A 102 0.15 -5.95 12.67
C ILE A 102 0.93 -5.90 11.37
N ASP A 103 0.92 -7.00 10.63
CA ASP A 103 1.45 -7.03 9.27
C ASP A 103 0.38 -6.51 8.33
N ILE A 104 0.64 -5.34 7.75
CA ILE A 104 -0.30 -4.67 6.87
C ILE A 104 0.11 -4.92 5.43
N TYR A 105 -0.81 -5.50 4.65
CA TYR A 105 -0.63 -5.73 3.23
C TYR A 105 -1.04 -4.47 2.48
N ILE A 106 -0.11 -3.86 1.77
CA ILE A 106 -0.35 -2.60 1.07
C ILE A 106 0.00 -2.75 -0.40
N LYS A 107 -0.97 -2.51 -1.27
CA LYS A 107 -0.77 -2.55 -2.72
C LYS A 107 -1.07 -1.16 -3.26
N THR A 108 -0.11 -0.59 -3.98
CA THR A 108 -0.22 0.78 -4.50
C THR A 108 -0.07 0.82 -6.00
N ASN A 109 -0.67 1.84 -6.59
CA ASN A 109 -0.55 2.16 -8.00
C ASN A 109 -0.40 3.67 -8.14
N LYS A 110 0.48 4.11 -9.03
CA LYS A 110 0.66 5.52 -9.32
C LYS A 110 0.07 5.77 -10.71
N ILE A 111 -0.91 6.64 -10.80
CA ILE A 111 -1.63 6.91 -12.04
C ILE A 111 -1.53 8.37 -12.44
N ASP A 112 -1.74 8.64 -13.72
CA ASP A 112 -1.84 9.99 -14.24
C ASP A 112 -3.31 10.39 -14.31
N THR A 113 -3.62 11.60 -13.84
CA THR A 113 -4.96 12.16 -13.92
C THR A 113 -4.89 13.52 -14.61
N ARG A 114 -6.04 14.12 -14.89
CA ARG A 114 -6.10 15.47 -15.48
C ARG A 114 -5.41 16.52 -14.60
N SER A 115 -5.45 16.30 -13.28
CA SER A 115 -4.88 17.23 -12.30
C SER A 115 -3.43 16.95 -11.96
N GLY A 116 -2.84 15.90 -12.55
CA GLY A 116 -1.49 15.46 -12.24
C GLY A 116 -1.46 14.00 -11.80
N LYS A 117 -0.39 13.60 -11.13
CA LYS A 117 -0.22 12.22 -10.67
C LYS A 117 -0.97 11.99 -9.36
N ARG A 118 -1.39 10.76 -9.15
CA ARG A 118 -2.11 10.36 -7.95
C ARG A 118 -1.75 8.92 -7.56
N VAL A 119 -1.74 8.65 -6.26
CA VAL A 119 -1.53 7.30 -5.75
C VAL A 119 -2.88 6.68 -5.44
N ILE A 120 -3.11 5.47 -5.93
CA ILE A 120 -4.29 4.69 -5.55
C ILE A 120 -3.79 3.56 -4.66
N VAL A 121 -4.28 3.52 -3.43
CA VAL A 121 -3.98 2.43 -2.51
C VAL A 121 -5.08 1.38 -2.70
N ILE A 122 -4.76 0.33 -3.43
CA ILE A 122 -5.72 -0.70 -3.81
C ILE A 122 -6.01 -1.63 -2.64
N SER A 123 -4.96 -1.99 -1.89
CA SER A 123 -5.10 -2.85 -0.72
C SER A 123 -4.44 -2.20 0.48
N PHE A 124 -5.13 -2.19 1.60
CA PHE A 124 -4.64 -1.66 2.86
C PHE A 124 -5.39 -2.42 3.96
N HIS A 125 -4.88 -3.61 4.28
CA HIS A 125 -5.56 -4.46 5.24
C HIS A 125 -4.58 -5.42 5.89
N LYS A 126 -5.04 -6.14 6.90
CA LYS A 126 -4.21 -7.13 7.58
C LYS A 126 -3.80 -8.21 6.58
N ARG A 127 -2.52 -8.56 6.60
CA ARG A 127 -1.99 -9.60 5.72
C ARG A 127 -2.68 -10.94 6.02
N ASN A 128 -3.13 -11.61 4.97
CA ASN A 128 -3.86 -12.87 5.10
C ASN A 128 -3.17 -14.06 4.46
N LYS A 129 -1.93 -13.90 4.01
CA LYS A 129 -1.12 -14.97 3.42
C LYS A 129 0.36 -14.68 3.67
N ASN A 130 1.19 -15.70 3.56
CA ASN A 130 2.62 -15.53 3.70
C ASN A 130 3.19 -14.73 2.53
N ILE A 131 4.12 -13.84 2.82
CA ILE A 131 4.73 -12.98 1.83
C ILE A 131 6.20 -12.77 2.21
N GLU A 132 7.06 -12.68 1.22
CA GLU A 132 8.49 -12.51 1.45
C GLU A 132 8.94 -11.12 1.03
N TYR A 133 9.86 -10.54 1.79
CA TYR A 133 10.48 -9.27 1.46
C TYR A 133 11.58 -9.50 0.42
N LEU A 134 11.67 -8.59 -0.55
CA LEU A 134 12.70 -8.71 -1.58
C LEU A 134 14.09 -8.34 -1.03
N PHE A 135 14.18 -7.30 -0.21
CA PHE A 135 15.46 -6.75 0.26
C PHE A 135 15.74 -6.97 1.75
N LYS A 136 14.74 -7.31 2.51
CA LYS A 136 14.89 -7.47 3.94
C LYS A 136 15.49 -8.84 4.25
N GLN A 137 16.47 -8.85 5.10
CA GLN A 137 17.11 -10.08 5.55
C GLN A 137 16.54 -10.58 6.86
#